data_b8d3784ccc54a685118d0991b74b6eb3
#
_entry.id   b8d3784ccc54a685118d0991b74b6eb3
#
_cell.length_a   1.000
_cell.length_b   1.000
_cell.length_c   1.000
_cell.angle_alpha   90.00
_cell.angle_beta   90.00
_cell.angle_gamma   90.00
#
_symmetry.space_group_name_H-M   'P 1'
#
loop_
_entity.id
_entity.type
_entity.pdbx_description
1 polymer ?
#
loop_
_entity_poly.entity_id
_entity_poly.type
_entity_poly.pdbx_seq_one_letter_code
_entity_poly.pdbx_strand_id
1 'polypeptide(L)'
;IIFGGKEYKEGPFLSLMAAPVSFNQQLYGVMVCGSKTAGSFSDRELDSLTLITYSAGFSVFCMKTKEQWDYNKNLDQIIGIPNYRFLTQHGNALEKDLLKKGKSVCFLSLKINNLPELYSSFGITHGDLLQRGIASTISSILPSPKYIFKFSETIYIVILVDQQWSKVQPFKMKLEKILNNAPLFVEGKPMQVCAELGMSYFPDNGTTISQLIGASLHDTASEFSSKTMTTS
;
A
#
# COMPACT_ATOMS: atom_id res chain seq x y z
N ILE A 1 -29.34 27.86 14.67
CA ILE A 1 -28.24 27.97 13.68
C ILE A 1 -26.96 27.57 14.39
N ILE A 2 -26.20 26.65 13.82
CA ILE A 2 -24.95 26.17 14.41
C ILE A 2 -23.78 26.74 13.61
N PHE A 3 -22.86 27.45 14.24
CA PHE A 3 -21.63 27.94 13.65
C PHE A 3 -20.42 27.50 14.50
N GLY A 4 -19.44 26.86 13.90
CA GLY A 4 -18.23 26.42 14.58
C GLY A 4 -18.47 25.51 15.79
N GLY A 5 -19.55 24.70 15.78
CA GLY A 5 -19.94 23.82 16.87
C GLY A 5 -20.64 24.49 18.04
N LYS A 6 -21.00 25.79 17.93
CA LYS A 6 -21.79 26.50 18.93
C LYS A 6 -23.21 26.76 18.42
N GLU A 7 -24.20 26.53 19.25
CA GLU A 7 -25.59 26.83 18.96
C GLU A 7 -25.91 28.28 19.41
N TYR A 8 -26.52 29.04 18.53
CA TYR A 8 -26.97 30.42 18.81
C TYR A 8 -28.49 30.46 18.81
N LYS A 9 -29.10 30.92 19.89
CA LYS A 9 -30.58 31.12 20.02
C LYS A 9 -31.07 32.27 19.12
N GLU A 10 -30.24 33.29 18.96
CA GLU A 10 -30.44 34.39 17.97
C GLU A 10 -29.21 34.38 17.08
N GLY A 11 -29.38 34.34 15.76
CA GLY A 11 -28.29 34.35 14.82
C GLY A 11 -27.48 35.65 14.92
N PRO A 12 -26.12 35.56 14.88
CA PRO A 12 -25.30 36.79 14.92
C PRO A 12 -25.40 37.61 13.65
N PHE A 13 -26.18 37.16 12.66
CA PHE A 13 -26.33 37.77 11.34
C PHE A 13 -27.77 38.06 11.01
N LEU A 14 -28.01 39.22 10.37
CA LEU A 14 -29.33 39.68 9.89
C LEU A 14 -29.58 39.33 8.42
N SER A 15 -28.52 39.01 7.66
CA SER A 15 -28.63 38.44 6.33
C SER A 15 -27.59 37.39 6.10
N LEU A 16 -27.93 36.35 5.33
CA LEU A 16 -27.08 35.22 4.98
C LEU A 16 -27.18 34.92 3.49
N MET A 17 -26.07 34.59 2.87
CA MET A 17 -26.06 33.95 1.57
C MET A 17 -25.21 32.68 1.65
N ALA A 18 -25.54 31.64 0.86
CA ALA A 18 -24.85 30.39 0.84
C ALA A 18 -24.76 29.87 -0.59
N ALA A 19 -23.61 29.26 -0.91
CA ALA A 19 -23.41 28.56 -2.17
C ALA A 19 -22.67 27.24 -1.96
N PRO A 20 -22.98 26.18 -2.75
CA PRO A 20 -22.33 24.89 -2.63
C PRO A 20 -20.91 24.97 -3.17
N VAL A 21 -19.97 24.39 -2.40
CA VAL A 21 -18.62 24.09 -2.88
C VAL A 21 -18.69 22.73 -3.57
N SER A 22 -18.85 22.73 -4.89
CA SER A 22 -19.04 21.52 -5.68
C SER A 22 -18.27 21.59 -6.99
N PHE A 23 -17.88 20.41 -7.51
CA PHE A 23 -17.26 20.25 -8.81
C PHE A 23 -17.55 18.85 -9.35
N ASN A 24 -17.79 18.73 -10.67
CA ASN A 24 -18.06 17.45 -11.34
C ASN A 24 -19.15 16.62 -10.64
N GLN A 25 -20.30 17.24 -10.33
CA GLN A 25 -21.47 16.65 -9.65
C GLN A 25 -21.20 16.15 -8.21
N GLN A 26 -20.02 16.43 -7.65
CA GLN A 26 -19.68 16.07 -6.28
C GLN A 26 -19.74 17.30 -5.37
N LEU A 27 -20.48 17.21 -4.27
CA LEU A 27 -20.55 18.22 -3.23
C LEU A 27 -19.44 18.00 -2.19
N TYR A 28 -18.63 19.02 -1.94
CA TYR A 28 -17.56 19.02 -0.95
C TYR A 28 -17.92 19.77 0.32
N GLY A 29 -18.85 20.71 0.22
CA GLY A 29 -19.28 21.52 1.34
C GLY A 29 -20.18 22.66 0.91
N VAL A 30 -20.45 23.58 1.84
CA VAL A 30 -21.22 24.80 1.60
C VAL A 30 -20.43 25.97 2.19
N MET A 31 -20.26 27.02 1.42
CA MET A 31 -19.71 28.29 1.89
C MET A 31 -20.88 29.22 2.27
N VAL A 32 -20.80 29.78 3.47
CA VAL A 32 -21.83 30.68 4.01
C VAL A 32 -21.19 32.02 4.35
N CYS A 33 -21.79 33.09 3.87
CA CYS A 33 -21.43 34.47 4.21
C CYS A 33 -22.57 35.12 4.99
N GLY A 34 -22.23 35.79 6.08
CA GLY A 34 -23.20 36.46 6.95
C GLY A 34 -22.89 37.93 7.15
N SER A 35 -23.94 38.77 7.24
CA SER A 35 -23.84 40.20 7.55
C SER A 35 -24.73 40.57 8.75
N LYS A 36 -24.24 41.51 9.56
CA LYS A 36 -25.02 42.10 10.67
C LYS A 36 -26.04 43.16 10.18
N THR A 37 -26.07 43.44 8.90
CA THR A 37 -27.03 44.38 8.27
C THR A 37 -28.05 43.58 7.47
N ALA A 38 -29.31 43.90 7.57
CA ALA A 38 -30.37 43.27 6.79
C ALA A 38 -30.26 43.68 5.30
N GLY A 39 -30.53 42.74 4.38
CA GLY A 39 -30.54 43.01 2.95
C GLY A 39 -29.15 43.31 2.36
N SER A 40 -28.06 42.85 3.00
CA SER A 40 -26.68 43.17 2.58
C SER A 40 -26.22 42.46 1.32
N PHE A 41 -26.95 41.44 0.85
CA PHE A 41 -26.52 40.62 -0.29
C PHE A 41 -27.51 40.79 -1.44
N SER A 42 -26.99 41.07 -2.61
CA SER A 42 -27.70 41.10 -3.89
C SER A 42 -27.37 39.85 -4.72
N ASP A 43 -28.06 39.68 -5.85
CA ASP A 43 -27.76 38.59 -6.79
C ASP A 43 -26.32 38.67 -7.31
N ARG A 44 -25.75 39.85 -7.43
CA ARG A 44 -24.35 40.04 -7.85
C ARG A 44 -23.34 39.44 -6.84
N GLU A 45 -23.58 39.62 -5.53
CA GLU A 45 -22.76 39.02 -4.49
C GLU A 45 -22.94 37.48 -4.46
N LEU A 46 -24.16 36.99 -4.70
CA LEU A 46 -24.43 35.56 -4.79
C LEU A 46 -23.73 34.94 -6.01
N ASP A 47 -23.75 35.61 -7.18
CA ASP A 47 -22.98 35.15 -8.36
C ASP A 47 -21.48 35.11 -8.07
N SER A 48 -20.95 36.14 -7.40
CA SER A 48 -19.55 36.18 -6.99
C SER A 48 -19.21 35.06 -6.03
N LEU A 49 -20.05 34.77 -5.03
CA LEU A 49 -19.89 33.65 -4.11
C LEU A 49 -19.92 32.33 -4.86
N THR A 50 -20.81 32.18 -5.84
CA THR A 50 -20.94 30.98 -6.67
C THR A 50 -19.67 30.72 -7.47
N LEU A 51 -19.04 31.73 -8.05
CA LEU A 51 -17.75 31.60 -8.75
C LEU A 51 -16.62 31.19 -7.81
N ILE A 52 -16.58 31.80 -6.62
CA ILE A 52 -15.57 31.43 -5.58
C ILE A 52 -15.77 30.00 -5.15
N THR A 53 -16.98 29.56 -4.87
CA THR A 53 -17.27 28.18 -4.42
C THR A 53 -17.00 27.15 -5.50
N TYR A 54 -17.23 27.48 -6.78
CA TYR A 54 -16.87 26.61 -7.91
C TYR A 54 -15.35 26.44 -8.02
N SER A 55 -14.56 27.53 -7.91
CA SER A 55 -13.11 27.49 -7.92
C SER A 55 -12.56 26.71 -6.73
N ALA A 56 -13.16 26.89 -5.54
CA ALA A 56 -12.81 26.10 -4.35
C ALA A 56 -13.14 24.62 -4.55
N GLY A 57 -14.29 24.28 -5.12
CA GLY A 57 -14.68 22.92 -5.45
C GLY A 57 -13.71 22.25 -6.43
N PHE A 58 -13.29 22.97 -7.48
CA PHE A 58 -12.26 22.50 -8.41
C PHE A 58 -10.93 22.25 -7.71
N SER A 59 -10.49 23.15 -6.83
CA SER A 59 -9.24 22.99 -6.08
C SER A 59 -9.28 21.75 -5.17
N VAL A 60 -10.37 21.53 -4.44
CA VAL A 60 -10.56 20.34 -3.61
C VAL A 60 -10.59 19.06 -4.46
N PHE A 61 -11.25 19.08 -5.61
CA PHE A 61 -11.24 17.97 -6.56
C PHE A 61 -9.82 17.63 -7.01
N CYS A 62 -9.03 18.64 -7.43
CA CYS A 62 -7.63 18.44 -7.84
C CYS A 62 -6.77 17.86 -6.72
N MET A 63 -6.92 18.34 -5.48
CA MET A 63 -6.20 17.83 -4.32
C MET A 63 -6.53 16.35 -4.06
N LYS A 64 -7.82 15.99 -4.02
CA LYS A 64 -8.24 14.59 -3.80
C LYS A 64 -7.78 13.67 -4.94
N THR A 65 -7.88 14.14 -6.18
CA THR A 65 -7.40 13.36 -7.34
C THR A 65 -5.90 13.14 -7.27
N LYS A 66 -5.12 14.14 -6.85
CA LYS A 66 -3.67 14.01 -6.66
C LYS A 66 -3.34 13.02 -5.54
N GLU A 67 -4.03 13.08 -4.39
CA GLU A 67 -3.84 12.12 -3.29
C GLU A 67 -4.15 10.68 -3.73
N GLN A 68 -5.25 10.48 -4.46
CA GLN A 68 -5.58 9.16 -5.03
C GLN A 68 -4.53 8.68 -6.04
N TRP A 69 -4.01 9.59 -6.88
CA TRP A 69 -2.95 9.29 -7.84
C TRP A 69 -1.65 8.90 -7.15
N ASP A 70 -1.25 9.64 -6.13
CA ASP A 70 -0.04 9.35 -5.36
C ASP A 70 -0.19 8.05 -4.55
N TYR A 71 -1.37 7.79 -4.01
CA TYR A 71 -1.69 6.51 -3.37
C TYR A 71 -1.59 5.35 -4.37
N ASN A 72 -2.21 5.45 -5.53
CA ASN A 72 -2.19 4.41 -6.56
C ASN A 72 -0.78 4.14 -7.12
N LYS A 73 0.08 5.15 -7.24
CA LYS A 73 1.48 4.97 -7.64
C LYS A 73 2.31 4.16 -6.64
N ASN A 74 1.90 4.13 -5.40
CA ASN A 74 2.58 3.42 -4.32
C ASN A 74 2.09 1.98 -4.15
N LEU A 75 1.09 1.56 -4.92
CA LEU A 75 0.58 0.19 -4.97
C LEU A 75 1.01 -0.51 -6.27
N ASP A 76 1.21 -1.82 -6.17
CA ASP A 76 1.26 -2.70 -7.33
C ASP A 76 -0.15 -2.83 -7.92
N GLN A 77 -0.31 -2.56 -9.21
CA GLN A 77 -1.62 -2.48 -9.87
C GLN A 77 -2.28 -3.86 -10.05
N ILE A 78 -1.48 -4.93 -10.06
CA ILE A 78 -1.98 -6.30 -10.21
C ILE A 78 -2.53 -6.83 -8.89
N ILE A 79 -1.78 -6.62 -7.80
CA ILE A 79 -2.02 -7.27 -6.51
C ILE A 79 -2.70 -6.33 -5.51
N GLY A 80 -2.49 -5.02 -5.66
CA GLY A 80 -3.02 -3.99 -4.73
C GLY A 80 -2.24 -3.84 -3.42
N ILE A 81 -1.04 -4.44 -3.31
CA ILE A 81 -0.15 -4.27 -2.15
C ILE A 81 0.86 -3.14 -2.39
N PRO A 82 1.46 -2.55 -1.33
CA PRO A 82 2.50 -1.54 -1.49
C PRO A 82 3.67 -2.06 -2.34
N ASN A 83 4.17 -1.19 -3.22
CA ASN A 83 5.27 -1.51 -4.12
C ASN A 83 6.62 -0.97 -3.62
N TYR A 84 7.70 -1.18 -4.39
CA TYR A 84 9.04 -0.67 -4.08
C TYR A 84 9.08 0.85 -3.90
N ARG A 85 8.27 1.58 -4.68
CA ARG A 85 8.18 3.05 -4.56
C ARG A 85 7.67 3.49 -3.19
N PHE A 86 6.71 2.77 -2.63
CA PHE A 86 6.26 3.00 -1.25
C PHE A 86 7.42 2.86 -0.26
N LEU A 87 8.22 1.79 -0.39
CA LEU A 87 9.38 1.56 0.47
C LEU A 87 10.42 2.69 0.36
N THR A 88 10.68 3.18 -0.85
CA THR A 88 11.65 4.28 -1.04
C THR A 88 11.15 5.61 -0.48
N GLN A 89 9.86 5.89 -0.57
CA GLN A 89 9.28 7.14 -0.08
C GLN A 89 9.05 7.15 1.44
N HIS A 90 8.69 6.00 2.00
CA HIS A 90 8.31 5.88 3.41
C HIS A 90 9.32 5.10 4.26
N GLY A 91 10.42 4.63 3.66
CA GLY A 91 11.44 3.80 4.33
C GLY A 91 11.96 4.40 5.63
N ASN A 92 12.33 5.69 5.63
CA ASN A 92 12.83 6.37 6.84
C ASN A 92 11.79 6.43 7.98
N ALA A 93 10.49 6.56 7.65
CA ALA A 93 9.43 6.53 8.64
C ALA A 93 9.24 5.11 9.20
N LEU A 94 9.24 4.11 8.31
CA LEU A 94 9.16 2.69 8.69
C LEU A 94 10.36 2.27 9.55
N GLU A 95 11.58 2.72 9.24
CA GLU A 95 12.76 2.45 10.06
C GLU A 95 12.57 2.96 11.49
N LYS A 96 12.13 4.21 11.64
CA LYS A 96 11.87 4.81 12.96
C LYS A 96 10.81 4.05 13.77
N ASP A 97 9.82 3.47 13.09
CA ASP A 97 8.74 2.75 13.76
C ASP A 97 9.07 1.29 14.03
N LEU A 98 9.72 0.62 13.10
CA LEU A 98 9.96 -0.82 13.14
C LEU A 98 11.30 -1.18 13.76
N LEU A 99 12.39 -0.46 13.40
CA LEU A 99 13.75 -0.79 13.83
C LEU A 99 14.12 -0.08 15.15
N LYS A 100 13.36 -0.36 16.21
CA LYS A 100 13.63 0.16 17.56
C LYS A 100 14.42 -0.86 18.37
N LYS A 101 15.34 -0.39 19.22
CA LYS A 101 16.07 -1.24 20.17
C LYS A 101 15.10 -2.12 20.97
N GLY A 102 15.36 -3.42 21.02
CA GLY A 102 14.54 -4.39 21.74
C GLY A 102 13.38 -4.98 20.94
N LYS A 103 13.14 -4.55 19.71
CA LYS A 103 12.19 -5.21 18.79
C LYS A 103 12.89 -6.26 17.95
N SER A 104 12.22 -7.39 17.75
CA SER A 104 12.62 -8.43 16.81
C SER A 104 11.93 -8.18 15.48
N VAL A 105 12.69 -7.86 14.44
CA VAL A 105 12.15 -7.66 13.08
C VAL A 105 12.86 -8.59 12.12
N CYS A 106 12.08 -9.36 11.37
CA CYS A 106 12.57 -10.26 10.35
C CYS A 106 12.11 -9.80 8.96
N PHE A 107 13.02 -9.84 8.02
CA PHE A 107 12.74 -9.60 6.60
C PHE A 107 12.80 -10.93 5.85
N LEU A 108 11.78 -11.23 5.08
CA LEU A 108 11.71 -12.34 4.14
C LEU A 108 11.69 -11.80 2.73
N SER A 109 12.60 -12.24 1.87
CA SER A 109 12.51 -12.08 0.44
C SER A 109 11.99 -13.37 -0.18
N LEU A 110 11.00 -13.25 -1.04
CA LEU A 110 10.45 -14.34 -1.84
C LEU A 110 10.66 -13.99 -3.31
N LYS A 111 11.41 -14.82 -4.02
CA LYS A 111 11.64 -14.69 -5.46
C LYS A 111 10.94 -15.81 -6.20
N ILE A 112 10.18 -15.48 -7.24
CA ILE A 112 9.54 -16.44 -8.15
C ILE A 112 10.38 -16.52 -9.41
N ASN A 113 11.13 -17.60 -9.58
CA ASN A 113 12.12 -17.72 -10.65
C ASN A 113 11.52 -17.95 -12.03
N ASN A 114 10.40 -18.66 -12.11
CA ASN A 114 9.75 -19.03 -13.37
C ASN A 114 8.51 -18.18 -13.71
N LEU A 115 8.37 -17.00 -13.12
CA LEU A 115 7.22 -16.13 -13.40
C LEU A 115 7.14 -15.70 -14.88
N PRO A 116 8.23 -15.32 -15.57
CA PRO A 116 8.20 -14.97 -16.99
C PRO A 116 7.72 -16.13 -17.88
N GLU A 117 8.16 -17.35 -17.61
CA GLU A 117 7.75 -18.56 -18.33
C GLU A 117 6.26 -18.86 -18.13
N LEU A 118 5.75 -18.64 -16.93
CA LEU A 118 4.32 -18.79 -16.62
C LEU A 118 3.47 -17.77 -17.38
N TYR A 119 3.91 -16.51 -17.44
CA TYR A 119 3.25 -15.49 -18.26
C TYR A 119 3.27 -15.84 -19.76
N SER A 120 4.40 -16.34 -20.26
CA SER A 120 4.52 -16.75 -21.67
C SER A 120 3.65 -17.96 -22.01
N SER A 121 3.51 -18.90 -21.08
CA SER A 121 2.77 -20.16 -21.30
C SER A 121 1.25 -20.01 -21.12
N PHE A 122 0.80 -19.19 -20.16
CA PHE A 122 -0.61 -19.10 -19.76
C PHE A 122 -1.26 -17.75 -20.10
N GLY A 123 -0.47 -16.76 -20.52
CA GLY A 123 -0.92 -15.42 -20.86
C GLY A 123 -1.05 -14.48 -19.65
N ILE A 124 -1.22 -13.18 -19.94
CA ILE A 124 -1.19 -12.10 -18.95
C ILE A 124 -2.26 -12.30 -17.86
N THR A 125 -3.50 -12.56 -18.24
CA THR A 125 -4.62 -12.68 -17.28
C THR A 125 -4.38 -13.75 -16.22
N HIS A 126 -3.92 -14.93 -16.65
CA HIS A 126 -3.62 -16.03 -15.72
C HIS A 126 -2.38 -15.73 -14.86
N GLY A 127 -1.36 -15.06 -15.43
CA GLY A 127 -0.19 -14.62 -14.69
C GLY A 127 -0.54 -13.60 -13.60
N ASP A 128 -1.44 -12.67 -13.88
CA ASP A 128 -1.93 -11.69 -12.90
C ASP A 128 -2.73 -12.37 -11.77
N LEU A 129 -3.60 -13.31 -12.11
CA LEU A 129 -4.36 -14.09 -11.11
C LEU A 129 -3.42 -14.96 -10.27
N LEU A 130 -2.38 -15.54 -10.87
CA LEU A 130 -1.34 -16.29 -10.16
C LEU A 130 -0.63 -15.39 -9.13
N GLN A 131 -0.22 -14.18 -9.50
CA GLN A 131 0.43 -13.26 -8.59
C GLN A 131 -0.46 -12.90 -7.40
N ARG A 132 -1.77 -12.70 -7.62
CA ARG A 132 -2.76 -12.51 -6.54
C ARG A 132 -2.85 -13.74 -5.63
N GLY A 133 -2.84 -14.94 -6.21
CA GLY A 133 -2.81 -16.21 -5.47
C GLY A 133 -1.56 -16.34 -4.60
N ILE A 134 -0.38 -16.00 -5.11
CA ILE A 134 0.88 -15.99 -4.36
C ILE A 134 0.79 -15.01 -3.17
N ALA A 135 0.36 -13.77 -3.40
CA ALA A 135 0.23 -12.78 -2.33
C ALA A 135 -0.77 -13.21 -1.25
N SER A 136 -1.88 -13.84 -1.65
CA SER A 136 -2.86 -14.41 -0.73
C SER A 136 -2.27 -15.56 0.09
N THR A 137 -1.48 -16.44 -0.52
CA THR A 137 -0.78 -17.54 0.14
C THR A 137 0.22 -17.01 1.18
N ILE A 138 1.04 -16.03 0.81
CA ILE A 138 1.94 -15.34 1.75
C ILE A 138 1.16 -14.78 2.94
N SER A 139 0.07 -14.09 2.66
CA SER A 139 -0.75 -13.45 3.69
C SER A 139 -1.40 -14.45 4.65
N SER A 140 -1.79 -15.62 4.18
CA SER A 140 -2.47 -16.64 4.99
C SER A 140 -1.52 -17.45 5.89
N ILE A 141 -0.27 -17.66 5.43
CA ILE A 141 0.68 -18.53 6.13
C ILE A 141 1.51 -17.78 7.16
N LEU A 142 1.95 -16.56 6.83
CA LEU A 142 2.85 -15.81 7.69
C LEU A 142 2.11 -15.17 8.88
N PRO A 143 2.74 -15.13 10.07
CA PRO A 143 2.14 -14.54 11.26
C PRO A 143 1.94 -13.03 11.13
N SER A 144 1.03 -12.47 11.94
CA SER A 144 0.85 -11.02 12.08
C SER A 144 1.49 -10.53 13.37
N PRO A 145 1.92 -9.25 13.47
CA PRO A 145 1.84 -8.23 12.43
C PRO A 145 2.87 -8.39 11.33
N LYS A 146 2.47 -8.12 10.09
CA LYS A 146 3.31 -8.22 8.90
C LYS A 146 3.01 -7.12 7.90
N TYR A 147 4.03 -6.76 7.12
CA TYR A 147 3.93 -5.86 5.97
C TYR A 147 4.43 -6.61 4.73
N ILE A 148 3.64 -6.60 3.66
CA ILE A 148 3.97 -7.28 2.40
C ILE A 148 4.13 -6.21 1.32
N PHE A 149 5.24 -6.29 0.56
CA PHE A 149 5.58 -5.36 -0.52
C PHE A 149 5.90 -6.12 -1.81
N LYS A 150 5.46 -5.57 -2.93
CA LYS A 150 5.94 -5.98 -4.26
C LYS A 150 7.22 -5.20 -4.54
N PHE A 151 8.37 -5.86 -4.43
CA PHE A 151 9.67 -5.22 -4.59
C PHE A 151 10.09 -5.10 -6.05
N SER A 152 9.83 -6.14 -6.84
CA SER A 152 10.02 -6.16 -8.29
C SER A 152 8.97 -7.07 -8.93
N GLU A 153 9.03 -7.26 -10.23
CA GLU A 153 8.11 -8.14 -10.95
C GLU A 153 8.06 -9.55 -10.33
N THR A 154 9.21 -10.09 -9.96
CA THR A 154 9.34 -11.46 -9.45
C THR A 154 9.58 -11.55 -7.94
N ILE A 155 9.77 -10.42 -7.23
CA ILE A 155 10.21 -10.42 -5.83
C ILE A 155 9.18 -9.76 -4.93
N TYR A 156 8.87 -10.45 -3.84
CA TYR A 156 8.10 -9.95 -2.71
C TYR A 156 9.01 -9.78 -1.49
N ILE A 157 8.81 -8.72 -0.73
CA ILE A 157 9.45 -8.50 0.56
C ILE A 157 8.37 -8.53 1.64
N VAL A 158 8.61 -9.30 2.69
CA VAL A 158 7.73 -9.34 3.86
C VAL A 158 8.52 -8.93 5.09
N ILE A 159 7.98 -7.99 5.86
CA ILE A 159 8.53 -7.56 7.14
C ILE A 159 7.64 -8.13 8.24
N LEU A 160 8.21 -8.96 9.10
CA LEU A 160 7.56 -9.55 10.27
C LEU A 160 8.05 -8.83 11.52
N VAL A 161 7.12 -8.34 12.33
CA VAL A 161 7.41 -7.55 13.53
C VAL A 161 7.11 -8.38 14.78
N ASP A 162 7.93 -8.22 15.83
CA ASP A 162 7.83 -8.91 17.11
C ASP A 162 7.85 -10.44 17.00
N GLN A 163 8.58 -10.96 15.99
CA GLN A 163 8.75 -12.39 15.77
C GLN A 163 10.19 -12.83 16.08
N GLN A 164 10.33 -13.87 16.91
CA GLN A 164 11.63 -14.48 17.19
C GLN A 164 12.09 -15.33 16.00
N TRP A 165 13.42 -15.39 15.76
CA TRP A 165 14.06 -16.19 14.72
C TRP A 165 13.53 -17.63 14.69
N SER A 166 13.55 -18.31 15.81
CA SER A 166 13.13 -19.72 15.93
C SER A 166 11.69 -19.96 15.49
N LYS A 167 10.84 -18.94 15.56
CA LYS A 167 9.43 -19.03 15.14
C LYS A 167 9.23 -18.70 13.66
N VAL A 168 10.10 -17.89 13.05
CA VAL A 168 9.99 -17.49 11.64
C VAL A 168 10.50 -18.58 10.69
N GLN A 169 11.57 -19.29 11.07
CA GLN A 169 12.14 -20.37 10.27
C GLN A 169 11.13 -21.45 9.84
N PRO A 170 10.28 -21.99 10.73
CA PRO A 170 9.24 -22.94 10.32
C PRO A 170 8.23 -22.36 9.32
N PHE A 171 7.92 -21.07 9.42
CA PHE A 171 7.02 -20.41 8.46
C PHE A 171 7.68 -20.25 7.09
N LYS A 172 8.98 -19.87 7.02
CA LYS A 172 9.76 -19.86 5.78
C LYS A 172 9.68 -21.21 5.09
N MET A 173 10.05 -22.28 5.80
CA MET A 173 10.05 -23.65 5.26
C MET A 173 8.64 -24.09 4.81
N LYS A 174 7.62 -23.78 5.58
CA LYS A 174 6.22 -24.08 5.23
C LYS A 174 5.79 -23.34 3.97
N LEU A 175 6.10 -22.05 3.85
CA LEU A 175 5.76 -21.24 2.68
C LEU A 175 6.48 -21.74 1.43
N GLU A 176 7.78 -22.02 1.54
CA GLU A 176 8.60 -22.59 0.46
C GLU A 176 8.05 -23.94 -0.01
N LYS A 177 7.71 -24.82 0.93
CA LYS A 177 7.12 -26.12 0.63
C LYS A 177 5.77 -26.01 -0.08
N ILE A 178 4.90 -25.10 0.36
CA ILE A 178 3.58 -24.94 -0.26
C ILE A 178 3.72 -24.40 -1.68
N LEU A 179 4.59 -23.41 -1.92
CA LEU A 179 4.77 -22.81 -3.23
C LEU A 179 5.45 -23.75 -4.23
N ASN A 180 6.40 -24.59 -3.77
CA ASN A 180 7.20 -25.43 -4.67
C ASN A 180 6.63 -26.85 -4.87
N ASN A 181 5.87 -27.40 -3.92
CA ASN A 181 5.46 -28.80 -3.97
C ASN A 181 4.02 -29.02 -4.48
N ALA A 182 3.23 -27.95 -4.61
CA ALA A 182 1.88 -28.04 -5.13
C ALA A 182 1.62 -26.92 -6.15
N PRO A 183 0.99 -27.21 -7.29
CA PRO A 183 0.60 -26.18 -8.22
C PRO A 183 -0.49 -25.27 -7.60
N LEU A 184 -0.39 -23.98 -7.88
CA LEU A 184 -1.48 -23.04 -7.65
C LEU A 184 -2.50 -23.19 -8.79
N PHE A 185 -3.76 -23.38 -8.42
CA PHE A 185 -4.83 -23.47 -9.43
C PHE A 185 -5.39 -22.10 -9.75
N VAL A 186 -5.27 -21.72 -11.03
CA VAL A 186 -5.81 -20.48 -11.56
C VAL A 186 -6.84 -20.83 -12.63
N GLU A 187 -8.11 -20.54 -12.35
CA GLU A 187 -9.23 -20.88 -13.23
C GLU A 187 -9.18 -22.36 -13.69
N GLY A 188 -8.89 -23.26 -12.78
CA GLY A 188 -8.81 -24.71 -13.03
C GLY A 188 -7.51 -25.18 -13.69
N LYS A 189 -6.59 -24.28 -14.05
CA LYS A 189 -5.29 -24.63 -14.62
C LYS A 189 -4.23 -24.75 -13.52
N PRO A 190 -3.50 -25.86 -13.43
CA PRO A 190 -2.39 -25.99 -12.49
C PRO A 190 -1.18 -25.20 -12.97
N MET A 191 -0.68 -24.29 -12.15
CA MET A 191 0.50 -23.48 -12.42
C MET A 191 1.56 -23.75 -11.36
N GLN A 192 2.65 -24.44 -11.74
CA GLN A 192 3.74 -24.78 -10.82
C GLN A 192 4.65 -23.57 -10.66
N VAL A 193 4.77 -23.07 -9.43
CA VAL A 193 5.65 -21.98 -9.06
C VAL A 193 7.02 -22.52 -8.64
N CYS A 194 8.09 -21.82 -8.99
CA CYS A 194 9.45 -22.03 -8.52
C CYS A 194 9.85 -20.87 -7.61
N ALA A 195 9.75 -21.05 -6.32
CA ALA A 195 9.96 -20.00 -5.32
C ALA A 195 11.24 -20.26 -4.49
N GLU A 196 11.99 -19.19 -4.25
CA GLU A 196 13.13 -19.15 -3.34
C GLU A 196 12.92 -18.11 -2.26
N LEU A 197 13.27 -18.43 -1.03
CA LEU A 197 13.08 -17.56 0.12
C LEU A 197 14.40 -17.31 0.85
N GLY A 198 14.75 -16.04 1.02
CA GLY A 198 15.84 -15.62 1.89
C GLY A 198 15.34 -14.86 3.11
N MET A 199 16.17 -14.78 4.14
CA MET A 199 15.84 -14.11 5.40
C MET A 199 16.97 -13.23 5.91
N SER A 200 16.58 -12.17 6.63
CA SER A 200 17.50 -11.36 7.42
C SER A 200 16.82 -10.84 8.68
N TYR A 201 17.61 -10.44 9.66
CA TYR A 201 17.14 -10.04 10.99
C TYR A 201 17.76 -8.73 11.43
N PHE A 202 16.96 -7.92 12.05
CA PHE A 202 17.41 -6.73 12.77
C PHE A 202 17.74 -7.10 14.23
N PRO A 203 18.91 -6.66 14.77
CA PRO A 203 19.95 -5.87 14.10
C PRO A 203 21.07 -6.70 13.43
N ASP A 204 21.03 -8.02 13.49
CA ASP A 204 22.16 -8.91 13.19
C ASP A 204 22.67 -8.81 11.74
N ASN A 205 21.75 -8.67 10.78
CA ASN A 205 22.09 -8.58 9.35
C ASN A 205 22.06 -7.15 8.79
N GLY A 206 21.77 -6.15 9.63
CA GLY A 206 21.75 -4.75 9.24
C GLY A 206 20.96 -3.86 10.17
N THR A 207 21.15 -2.55 10.07
CA THR A 207 20.51 -1.54 10.91
C THR A 207 19.53 -0.65 10.16
N THR A 208 19.46 -0.78 8.83
CA THR A 208 18.53 -0.06 7.97
C THR A 208 17.66 -1.03 7.17
N ILE A 209 16.47 -0.60 6.74
CA ILE A 209 15.58 -1.41 5.89
C ILE A 209 16.31 -1.84 4.61
N SER A 210 17.08 -0.95 3.99
CA SER A 210 17.84 -1.24 2.77
C SER A 210 18.87 -2.35 2.98
N GLN A 211 19.64 -2.29 4.09
CA GLN A 211 20.61 -3.34 4.43
C GLN A 211 19.93 -4.70 4.66
N LEU A 212 18.82 -4.70 5.40
CA LEU A 212 18.07 -5.92 5.73
C LEU A 212 17.43 -6.54 4.48
N ILE A 213 16.86 -5.74 3.57
CA ILE A 213 16.39 -6.22 2.28
C ILE A 213 17.55 -6.81 1.46
N GLY A 214 18.68 -6.09 1.37
CA GLY A 214 19.87 -6.58 0.66
C GLY A 214 20.39 -7.90 1.22
N ALA A 215 20.45 -8.04 2.53
CA ALA A 215 20.87 -9.28 3.20
C ALA A 215 19.91 -10.44 2.93
N SER A 216 18.58 -10.22 2.98
CA SER A 216 17.60 -11.25 2.68
C SER A 216 17.66 -11.70 1.21
N LEU A 217 17.90 -10.78 0.27
CA LEU A 217 18.07 -11.11 -1.15
C LEU A 217 19.36 -11.87 -1.42
N HIS A 218 20.43 -11.57 -0.69
CA HIS A 218 21.71 -12.32 -0.79
C HIS A 218 21.55 -13.74 -0.24
N ASP A 219 20.82 -13.94 0.86
CA ASP A 219 20.51 -15.25 1.41
C ASP A 219 19.73 -16.12 0.39
N THR A 220 18.77 -15.54 -0.34
CA THR A 220 18.07 -16.19 -1.45
C THR A 220 19.04 -16.70 -2.51
N ALA A 221 20.03 -15.92 -2.91
CA ALA A 221 20.99 -16.26 -3.94
C ALA A 221 21.97 -17.35 -3.50
N SER A 222 22.39 -17.38 -2.23
CA SER A 222 23.33 -18.36 -1.67
C SER A 222 22.73 -19.75 -1.54
N GLU A 223 21.45 -19.88 -1.20
CA GLU A 223 20.74 -21.16 -1.17
C GLU A 223 20.59 -21.78 -2.58
N PHE A 224 20.47 -20.95 -3.63
CA PHE A 224 20.42 -21.45 -5.01
C PHE A 224 21.75 -22.09 -5.44
N SER A 225 22.87 -21.44 -5.16
CA SER A 225 24.20 -21.94 -5.51
C SER A 225 24.51 -23.29 -4.83
N SER A 226 24.02 -23.50 -3.60
CA SER A 226 24.21 -24.77 -2.87
C SER A 226 23.31 -25.89 -3.40
N LYS A 227 22.08 -25.60 -3.86
CA LYS A 227 21.15 -26.60 -4.42
C LYS A 227 21.56 -27.08 -5.81
N THR A 228 22.17 -26.23 -6.64
CA THR A 228 22.65 -26.57 -7.99
C THR A 228 23.92 -27.44 -7.97
N MET A 229 24.75 -27.32 -6.94
CA MET A 229 25.97 -28.16 -6.79
C MET A 229 25.69 -29.61 -6.28
N THR A 230 24.49 -29.88 -5.75
CA THR A 230 24.10 -31.20 -5.24
C THR A 230 23.34 -32.06 -6.25
N THR A 231 23.05 -31.55 -7.44
CA THR A 231 22.31 -32.22 -8.53
C THR A 231 23.17 -32.50 -9.79
N SER A 232 24.50 -32.33 -9.69
CA SER A 232 25.46 -32.70 -10.77
C SER A 232 26.27 -33.92 -10.43
#